data_3524e52a307525537e99c38ce5017c3a
#
_entry.id   3524e52a307525537e99c38ce5017c3a
#
_cell.length_a   1.000
_cell.length_b   1.000
_cell.length_c   1.000
_cell.angle_alpha   90.00
_cell.angle_beta   90.00
_cell.angle_gamma   90.00
#
_symmetry.space_group_name_H-M   'P 1'
#
loop_
_entity.id
_entity.type
_entity.pdbx_description
1 polymer ?
#
loop_
_entity_poly.entity_id
_entity_poly.type
_entity_poly.pdbx_seq_one_letter_code
_entity_poly.pdbx_strand_id
1 'polypeptide(L)'
;MQEFANSPSLRNGIFDLLSSVKLATDANVKLLDYTIQLFKNNGLFSDYYGYHNVDHELEVTYVTLLSGKYSLEQNYISKTDLNYLFASALLHDFDPDKSIDKPHEKNVIQFISKDQNIQKLLANANLDQNLICAIISRTVYPWTGDIVTNTEKLIQDYFSNSEIKDDNERQKHFRELGHFLSISDRIGGYSLGDFQKAMEMAKMNAHSSGWHPAFIVRRSVVFFEDMLNNEPDMCQRVLNGLPKHMRKNFLDNIVGFMKLRQEEIQIYNQFVYDGQPLVPCIQKSTLSDDTLDELLSIYRELPKPLQFTRDDFIESIRDPETILNMLRIGNSSGRIIGFAKGGPLEKYNFDLDFEDRNRGKNNTVFLEPVAIKNGYWGFHGGRELRQLFMMQVESKGYKFMTSFAMRDVIDERKENDKNVVFVKKFNPERWDYFRVTL
;
A
#
# COMPACT_ATOMS: atom_id res chain seq x y z
N MET A 1 -12.20 -6.88 19.66
CA MET A 1 -11.83 -5.67 18.89
C MET A 1 -10.96 -6.07 17.67
N GLN A 2 -11.31 -7.14 16.98
CA GLN A 2 -10.57 -7.65 15.80
C GLN A 2 -11.48 -7.83 14.58
N GLU A 3 -12.68 -7.27 14.59
CA GLU A 3 -13.72 -7.65 13.62
C GLU A 3 -13.81 -6.80 12.35
N PHE A 4 -13.04 -5.71 12.21
CA PHE A 4 -13.17 -4.81 11.05
C PHE A 4 -12.06 -4.97 10.00
N ALA A 5 -11.41 -6.12 9.93
CA ALA A 5 -10.25 -6.32 9.06
C ALA A 5 -10.55 -7.00 7.71
N ASN A 6 -11.81 -7.27 7.38
CA ASN A 6 -12.15 -7.90 6.09
C ASN A 6 -13.38 -7.27 5.42
N SER A 7 -13.45 -7.33 4.09
CA SER A 7 -14.51 -6.76 3.27
C SER A 7 -15.92 -7.10 3.71
N PRO A 8 -16.27 -8.34 4.14
CA PRO A 8 -17.63 -8.65 4.59
C PRO A 8 -18.06 -7.89 5.85
N SER A 9 -17.17 -7.67 6.81
CA SER A 9 -17.53 -6.93 8.04
C SER A 9 -17.61 -5.43 7.79
N LEU A 10 -16.77 -4.86 6.93
CA LEU A 10 -16.86 -3.47 6.49
C LEU A 10 -18.16 -3.21 5.72
N ARG A 11 -18.51 -4.09 4.77
CA ARG A 11 -19.79 -3.99 4.06
C ARG A 11 -20.98 -3.92 5.01
N ASN A 12 -21.03 -4.82 6.02
CA ASN A 12 -22.10 -4.82 7.01
C ASN A 12 -22.09 -3.54 7.86
N GLY A 13 -20.94 -3.08 8.31
CA GLY A 13 -20.81 -1.82 9.03
C GLY A 13 -21.28 -0.61 8.22
N ILE A 14 -20.97 -0.55 6.92
CA ILE A 14 -21.46 0.48 6.02
C ILE A 14 -22.99 0.40 5.90
N PHE A 15 -23.57 -0.80 5.71
CA PHE A 15 -25.02 -0.99 5.64
C PHE A 15 -25.72 -0.52 6.93
N ASP A 16 -25.17 -0.85 8.09
CA ASP A 16 -25.72 -0.44 9.39
C ASP A 16 -25.68 1.09 9.56
N LEU A 17 -24.59 1.74 9.12
CA LEU A 17 -24.50 3.20 9.11
C LEU A 17 -25.53 3.84 8.18
N LEU A 18 -25.65 3.35 6.94
CA LEU A 18 -26.67 3.81 6.00
C LEU A 18 -28.07 3.65 6.57
N SER A 19 -28.35 2.53 7.23
CA SER A 19 -29.63 2.26 7.89
C SER A 19 -29.89 3.25 9.02
N SER A 20 -28.87 3.54 9.85
CA SER A 20 -28.99 4.46 10.99
C SER A 20 -29.35 5.89 10.58
N VAL A 21 -28.90 6.32 9.40
CA VAL A 21 -29.21 7.65 8.82
C VAL A 21 -30.32 7.61 7.76
N LYS A 22 -31.01 6.49 7.61
CA LYS A 22 -32.09 6.25 6.63
C LYS A 22 -31.64 6.50 5.18
N LEU A 23 -30.44 6.08 4.84
CA LEU A 23 -29.87 6.07 3.50
C LEU A 23 -29.71 4.64 2.93
N ALA A 24 -30.10 3.59 3.64
CA ALA A 24 -30.10 2.22 3.14
C ALA A 24 -31.28 2.00 2.15
N THR A 25 -31.29 2.78 1.08
CA THR A 25 -32.24 2.60 -0.03
C THR A 25 -31.80 1.44 -0.92
N ASP A 26 -32.73 0.88 -1.69
CA ASP A 26 -32.43 -0.19 -2.64
C ASP A 26 -31.30 0.23 -3.64
N ALA A 27 -31.30 1.48 -4.07
CA ALA A 27 -30.28 2.02 -4.96
C ALA A 27 -28.90 2.06 -4.31
N ASN A 28 -28.79 2.56 -3.07
CA ASN A 28 -27.52 2.65 -2.35
C ASN A 28 -26.95 1.27 -1.97
N VAL A 29 -27.81 0.33 -1.55
CA VAL A 29 -27.38 -1.05 -1.26
C VAL A 29 -26.88 -1.73 -2.53
N LYS A 30 -27.59 -1.57 -3.65
CA LYS A 30 -27.15 -2.11 -4.95
C LYS A 30 -25.86 -1.44 -5.43
N LEU A 31 -25.66 -0.15 -5.19
CA LEU A 31 -24.41 0.54 -5.55
C LEU A 31 -23.23 -0.03 -4.74
N LEU A 32 -23.40 -0.24 -3.42
CA LEU A 32 -22.39 -0.86 -2.56
C LEU A 32 -22.03 -2.26 -3.06
N ASP A 33 -23.00 -3.11 -3.30
CA ASP A 33 -22.77 -4.49 -3.75
C ASP A 33 -22.15 -4.53 -5.16
N TYR A 34 -22.59 -3.64 -6.05
CA TYR A 34 -22.06 -3.54 -7.41
C TYR A 34 -20.60 -3.10 -7.41
N THR A 35 -20.23 -2.11 -6.60
CA THR A 35 -18.82 -1.65 -6.49
C THR A 35 -17.92 -2.77 -5.95
N ILE A 36 -18.33 -3.47 -4.90
CA ILE A 36 -17.56 -4.64 -4.39
C ILE A 36 -17.35 -5.67 -5.51
N GLN A 37 -18.39 -5.95 -6.31
CA GLN A 37 -18.30 -6.88 -7.43
C GLN A 37 -17.37 -6.36 -8.54
N LEU A 38 -17.34 -5.05 -8.80
CA LEU A 38 -16.40 -4.45 -9.75
C LEU A 38 -14.94 -4.67 -9.34
N PHE A 39 -14.60 -4.38 -8.08
CA PHE A 39 -13.26 -4.65 -7.57
C PHE A 39 -12.89 -6.12 -7.73
N LYS A 40 -13.77 -7.04 -7.35
CA LYS A 40 -13.56 -8.49 -7.45
C LYS A 40 -13.34 -8.94 -8.89
N ASN A 41 -14.17 -8.49 -9.81
CA ASN A 41 -14.10 -8.90 -11.22
C ASN A 41 -12.86 -8.37 -11.93
N ASN A 42 -12.21 -7.34 -11.39
CA ASN A 42 -11.02 -6.71 -11.96
C ASN A 42 -9.73 -7.07 -11.19
N GLY A 43 -9.75 -8.10 -10.33
CA GLY A 43 -8.57 -8.56 -9.59
C GLY A 43 -8.06 -7.56 -8.54
N LEU A 44 -8.96 -6.71 -8.00
CA LEU A 44 -8.69 -5.69 -7.00
C LEU A 44 -9.29 -6.04 -5.64
N PHE A 45 -9.54 -7.32 -5.40
CA PHE A 45 -10.15 -7.79 -4.18
C PHE A 45 -9.14 -7.81 -3.02
N SER A 46 -9.55 -8.28 -1.84
CA SER A 46 -8.75 -8.25 -0.60
C SER A 46 -7.42 -9.03 -0.67
N ASP A 47 -7.27 -9.94 -1.61
CA ASP A 47 -6.04 -10.71 -1.87
C ASP A 47 -5.04 -9.95 -2.76
N TYR A 48 -5.48 -8.87 -3.42
CA TYR A 48 -4.59 -8.03 -4.19
C TYR A 48 -3.63 -7.23 -3.30
N TYR A 49 -2.32 -7.40 -3.51
CA TYR A 49 -1.32 -6.62 -2.80
C TYR A 49 -1.10 -5.26 -3.46
N GLY A 50 -1.94 -4.30 -3.10
CA GLY A 50 -1.88 -2.91 -3.53
C GLY A 50 -2.75 -2.06 -2.63
N TYR A 51 -2.38 -0.79 -2.44
CA TYR A 51 -3.09 0.11 -1.53
C TYR A 51 -4.55 0.33 -1.96
N HIS A 52 -4.77 0.51 -3.27
CA HIS A 52 -6.09 0.79 -3.84
C HIS A 52 -6.80 -0.52 -4.21
N ASN A 53 -7.28 -1.23 -3.20
CA ASN A 53 -8.08 -2.45 -3.30
C ASN A 53 -9.46 -2.25 -2.66
N VAL A 54 -10.30 -3.27 -2.71
CA VAL A 54 -11.66 -3.20 -2.15
C VAL A 54 -11.67 -2.89 -0.64
N ASP A 55 -10.68 -3.36 0.12
CA ASP A 55 -10.63 -3.11 1.56
C ASP A 55 -10.38 -1.63 1.85
N HIS A 56 -9.45 -0.99 1.13
CA HIS A 56 -9.23 0.46 1.22
C HIS A 56 -10.50 1.26 0.87
N GLU A 57 -11.15 0.95 -0.26
CA GLU A 57 -12.37 1.63 -0.68
C GLU A 57 -13.48 1.56 0.38
N LEU A 58 -13.68 0.37 0.98
CA LEU A 58 -14.68 0.18 2.03
C LEU A 58 -14.25 0.85 3.36
N GLU A 59 -12.97 0.88 3.70
CA GLU A 59 -12.44 1.59 4.86
C GLU A 59 -12.70 3.10 4.76
N VAL A 60 -12.40 3.68 3.60
CA VAL A 60 -12.66 5.10 3.33
C VAL A 60 -14.15 5.41 3.37
N THR A 61 -14.98 4.56 2.74
CA THR A 61 -16.44 4.71 2.76
C THR A 61 -16.98 4.64 4.19
N TYR A 62 -16.50 3.70 5.00
CA TYR A 62 -16.93 3.54 6.38
C TYR A 62 -16.57 4.75 7.25
N VAL A 63 -15.33 5.25 7.15
CA VAL A 63 -14.84 6.43 7.87
C VAL A 63 -15.59 7.69 7.42
N THR A 64 -15.81 7.86 6.12
CA THR A 64 -16.57 8.97 5.55
C THR A 64 -18.00 9.00 6.09
N LEU A 65 -18.67 7.86 6.18
CA LEU A 65 -20.03 7.76 6.73
C LEU A 65 -20.07 8.02 8.24
N LEU A 66 -19.11 7.52 9.02
CA LEU A 66 -19.02 7.83 10.46
C LEU A 66 -18.87 9.33 10.71
N SER A 67 -17.90 9.95 10.05
CA SER A 67 -17.60 11.37 10.20
C SER A 67 -18.68 12.25 9.59
N GLY A 68 -19.27 11.81 8.49
CA GLY A 68 -20.41 12.46 7.85
C GLY A 68 -21.69 12.40 8.69
N LYS A 69 -21.97 11.26 9.34
CA LYS A 69 -23.07 11.15 10.29
C LYS A 69 -22.96 12.16 11.44
N TYR A 70 -21.76 12.26 12.04
CA TYR A 70 -21.51 13.30 13.05
C TYR A 70 -21.75 14.72 12.49
N SER A 71 -21.24 14.99 11.28
CA SER A 71 -21.43 16.29 10.62
C SER A 71 -22.91 16.59 10.33
N LEU A 72 -23.72 15.57 10.01
CA LEU A 72 -25.16 15.65 9.86
C LEU A 72 -25.85 15.98 11.20
N GLU A 73 -25.46 15.31 12.28
CA GLU A 73 -25.99 15.54 13.63
C GLU A 73 -25.65 16.96 14.14
N GLN A 74 -24.54 17.55 13.70
CA GLN A 74 -24.15 18.93 14.00
C GLN A 74 -24.74 19.96 13.02
N ASN A 75 -25.54 19.54 12.04
CA ASN A 75 -26.10 20.38 10.98
C ASN A 75 -25.04 21.09 10.08
N TYR A 76 -23.84 20.51 9.95
CA TYR A 76 -22.82 21.01 9.02
C TYR A 76 -23.09 20.55 7.59
N ILE A 77 -23.76 19.42 7.41
CA ILE A 77 -24.17 18.86 6.13
C ILE A 77 -25.62 18.38 6.20
N SER A 78 -26.27 18.28 5.03
CA SER A 78 -27.58 17.68 4.88
C SER A 78 -27.49 16.16 4.70
N LYS A 79 -28.66 15.49 4.79
CA LYS A 79 -28.75 14.07 4.46
C LYS A 79 -28.42 13.77 2.98
N THR A 80 -28.76 14.70 2.09
CA THR A 80 -28.42 14.61 0.67
C THR A 80 -26.91 14.69 0.48
N ASP A 81 -26.23 15.60 1.17
CA ASP A 81 -24.77 15.72 1.12
C ASP A 81 -24.09 14.43 1.63
N LEU A 82 -24.62 13.82 2.68
CA LEU A 82 -24.11 12.51 3.17
C LEU A 82 -24.30 11.40 2.14
N ASN A 83 -25.37 11.45 1.33
CA ASN A 83 -25.56 10.50 0.23
C ASN A 83 -24.55 10.72 -0.90
N TYR A 84 -24.22 11.99 -1.24
CA TYR A 84 -23.15 12.32 -2.17
C TYR A 84 -21.79 11.84 -1.65
N LEU A 85 -21.47 12.07 -0.38
CA LEU A 85 -20.24 11.60 0.25
C LEU A 85 -20.12 10.06 0.24
N PHE A 86 -21.22 9.35 0.53
CA PHE A 86 -21.25 7.89 0.44
C PHE A 86 -20.91 7.40 -0.97
N ALA A 87 -21.61 7.89 -1.98
CA ALA A 87 -21.42 7.43 -3.35
C ALA A 87 -20.01 7.81 -3.89
N SER A 88 -19.53 9.00 -3.54
CA SER A 88 -18.19 9.46 -3.95
C SER A 88 -17.09 8.66 -3.26
N ALA A 89 -17.22 8.39 -1.96
CA ALA A 89 -16.25 7.56 -1.22
C ALA A 89 -16.19 6.12 -1.73
N LEU A 90 -17.34 5.58 -2.16
CA LEU A 90 -17.43 4.21 -2.66
C LEU A 90 -16.85 4.02 -4.06
N LEU A 91 -16.61 5.09 -4.81
CA LEU A 91 -16.18 5.05 -6.21
C LEU A 91 -14.83 5.76 -6.46
N HIS A 92 -14.19 6.36 -5.44
CA HIS A 92 -13.13 7.35 -5.64
C HIS A 92 -11.83 6.78 -6.19
N ASP A 93 -11.52 5.52 -5.91
CA ASP A 93 -10.23 4.88 -6.23
C ASP A 93 -10.35 3.65 -7.16
N PHE A 94 -11.54 3.40 -7.72
CA PHE A 94 -11.71 2.30 -8.65
C PHE A 94 -11.12 2.64 -10.03
N ASP A 95 -9.91 2.16 -10.32
CA ASP A 95 -9.29 2.24 -11.64
C ASP A 95 -9.04 0.83 -12.20
N PRO A 96 -9.91 0.33 -13.10
CA PRO A 96 -9.79 -1.03 -13.64
C PRO A 96 -8.63 -1.19 -14.61
N ASP A 97 -8.19 -0.13 -15.26
CA ASP A 97 -7.14 -0.21 -16.28
C ASP A 97 -5.75 -0.39 -15.67
N LYS A 98 -5.54 0.10 -14.46
CA LYS A 98 -4.26 0.01 -13.73
C LYS A 98 -3.03 0.23 -14.62
N SER A 99 -3.17 1.04 -15.65
CA SER A 99 -2.07 1.41 -16.53
C SER A 99 -0.98 2.23 -15.82
N ILE A 100 -1.33 2.75 -14.64
CA ILE A 100 -0.48 3.56 -13.76
C ILE A 100 -0.53 2.93 -12.37
N ASP A 101 0.56 3.06 -11.62
CA ASP A 101 0.77 2.42 -10.33
C ASP A 101 -0.14 2.90 -9.19
N LYS A 102 -0.95 3.90 -9.44
CA LYS A 102 -2.00 4.40 -8.55
C LYS A 102 -3.24 4.78 -9.36
N PRO A 103 -4.43 4.81 -8.74
CA PRO A 103 -5.62 5.33 -9.38
C PRO A 103 -5.35 6.75 -9.86
N HIS A 104 -5.88 7.02 -11.04
CA HIS A 104 -5.90 8.37 -11.57
C HIS A 104 -7.35 8.84 -11.51
N GLU A 105 -7.64 9.87 -10.77
CA GLU A 105 -8.99 10.39 -10.58
C GLU A 105 -9.67 10.66 -11.94
N LYS A 106 -8.90 11.04 -12.95
CA LYS A 106 -9.39 11.19 -14.32
C LYS A 106 -9.86 9.85 -14.91
N ASN A 107 -9.12 8.75 -14.69
CA ASN A 107 -9.51 7.42 -15.18
C ASN A 107 -10.74 6.90 -14.43
N VAL A 108 -10.77 7.09 -13.11
CA VAL A 108 -11.92 6.75 -12.25
C VAL A 108 -13.18 7.45 -12.75
N ILE A 109 -13.12 8.77 -12.97
CA ILE A 109 -14.24 9.56 -13.45
C ILE A 109 -14.65 9.16 -14.87
N GLN A 110 -13.69 8.88 -15.74
CA GLN A 110 -13.99 8.38 -17.07
C GLN A 110 -14.70 7.03 -17.04
N PHE A 111 -14.32 6.14 -16.12
CA PHE A 111 -15.01 4.88 -15.90
C PHE A 111 -16.44 5.09 -15.41
N ILE A 112 -16.64 5.89 -14.36
CA ILE A 112 -17.96 6.22 -13.82
C ILE A 112 -18.87 6.80 -14.94
N SER A 113 -18.31 7.64 -15.80
CA SER A 113 -19.05 8.28 -16.90
C SER A 113 -19.45 7.34 -18.02
N LYS A 114 -18.81 6.17 -18.14
CA LYS A 114 -19.08 5.16 -19.17
C LYS A 114 -19.91 3.98 -18.67
N ASP A 115 -19.84 3.65 -17.38
CA ASP A 115 -20.54 2.50 -16.82
C ASP A 115 -22.04 2.79 -16.64
N GLN A 116 -22.87 2.15 -17.46
CA GLN A 116 -24.33 2.34 -17.47
C GLN A 116 -25.00 1.89 -16.18
N ASN A 117 -24.44 0.92 -15.46
CA ASN A 117 -25.01 0.46 -14.21
C ASN A 117 -24.77 1.48 -13.09
N ILE A 118 -23.57 2.04 -13.01
CA ILE A 118 -23.27 3.14 -12.08
C ILE A 118 -24.20 4.31 -12.35
N GLN A 119 -24.29 4.77 -13.60
CA GLN A 119 -25.17 5.89 -13.99
C GLN A 119 -26.63 5.64 -13.57
N LYS A 120 -27.14 4.45 -13.83
CA LYS A 120 -28.50 4.06 -13.44
C LYS A 120 -28.70 4.03 -11.92
N LEU A 121 -27.70 3.52 -11.18
CA LEU A 121 -27.77 3.45 -9.72
C LEU A 121 -27.70 4.84 -9.09
N LEU A 122 -26.83 5.73 -9.59
CA LEU A 122 -26.76 7.12 -9.15
C LEU A 122 -28.06 7.85 -9.44
N ALA A 123 -28.63 7.71 -10.64
CA ALA A 123 -29.94 8.30 -10.99
C ALA A 123 -31.06 7.80 -10.08
N ASN A 124 -31.10 6.50 -9.76
CA ASN A 124 -32.08 5.92 -8.84
C ASN A 124 -31.90 6.40 -7.38
N ALA A 125 -30.68 6.80 -7.02
CA ALA A 125 -30.37 7.41 -5.72
C ALA A 125 -30.61 8.94 -5.70
N ASN A 126 -31.09 9.53 -6.80
CA ASN A 126 -31.26 10.98 -7.02
C ASN A 126 -29.93 11.75 -6.84
N LEU A 127 -28.83 11.22 -7.35
CA LEU A 127 -27.50 11.82 -7.30
C LEU A 127 -27.08 12.31 -8.71
N ASP A 128 -26.64 13.56 -8.80
CA ASP A 128 -26.04 14.10 -10.03
C ASP A 128 -24.61 13.57 -10.17
N GLN A 129 -24.34 12.86 -11.27
CA GLN A 129 -23.05 12.29 -11.57
C GLN A 129 -21.94 13.35 -11.67
N ASN A 130 -22.23 14.56 -12.18
CA ASN A 130 -21.23 15.63 -12.27
C ASN A 130 -20.78 16.08 -10.88
N LEU A 131 -21.70 16.15 -9.91
CA LEU A 131 -21.37 16.49 -8.53
C LEU A 131 -20.52 15.39 -7.85
N ILE A 132 -20.79 14.10 -8.12
CA ILE A 132 -19.93 12.97 -7.71
C ILE A 132 -18.53 13.15 -8.31
N CYS A 133 -18.42 13.41 -9.61
CA CYS A 133 -17.14 13.62 -10.29
C CYS A 133 -16.37 14.82 -9.72
N ALA A 134 -17.05 15.90 -9.37
CA ALA A 134 -16.44 17.08 -8.74
C ALA A 134 -15.88 16.74 -7.34
N ILE A 135 -16.62 15.99 -6.51
CA ILE A 135 -16.16 15.53 -5.19
C ILE A 135 -14.93 14.63 -5.33
N ILE A 136 -14.97 13.62 -6.22
CA ILE A 136 -13.85 12.71 -6.46
C ILE A 136 -12.63 13.46 -6.97
N SER A 137 -12.80 14.43 -7.90
CA SER A 137 -11.67 15.23 -8.40
C SER A 137 -10.89 15.93 -7.28
N ARG A 138 -11.53 16.28 -6.16
CA ARG A 138 -10.87 16.96 -5.02
C ARG A 138 -10.04 16.01 -4.16
N THR A 139 -10.10 14.70 -4.35
CA THR A 139 -9.26 13.74 -3.59
C THR A 139 -7.81 13.68 -4.08
N VAL A 140 -7.50 14.26 -5.24
CA VAL A 140 -6.13 14.34 -5.77
C VAL A 140 -5.16 14.86 -4.70
N TYR A 141 -4.07 14.11 -4.49
CA TYR A 141 -3.01 14.46 -3.55
C TYR A 141 -1.62 14.36 -4.21
N PRO A 142 -0.69 15.29 -3.95
CA PRO A 142 -0.77 16.47 -3.07
C PRO A 142 -1.57 17.64 -3.70
N TRP A 143 -2.32 18.36 -2.87
CA TRP A 143 -3.13 19.52 -3.32
C TRP A 143 -2.28 20.78 -3.38
N THR A 144 -1.38 20.87 -4.38
CA THR A 144 -0.42 21.97 -4.52
C THR A 144 -0.12 22.32 -5.98
N GLY A 145 0.31 23.55 -6.25
CA GLY A 145 0.85 23.98 -7.54
C GLY A 145 -0.11 23.80 -8.72
N ASP A 146 0.43 23.31 -9.83
CA ASP A 146 -0.34 23.10 -11.08
C ASP A 146 -1.44 22.06 -10.93
N ILE A 147 -1.31 21.11 -9.99
CA ILE A 147 -2.33 20.11 -9.70
C ILE A 147 -3.63 20.81 -9.27
N VAL A 148 -3.54 21.75 -8.32
CA VAL A 148 -4.70 22.53 -7.88
C VAL A 148 -5.34 23.27 -9.04
N THR A 149 -4.53 24.01 -9.81
CA THR A 149 -5.02 24.83 -10.92
C THR A 149 -5.76 23.99 -11.98
N ASN A 150 -5.22 22.84 -12.33
CA ASN A 150 -5.82 21.96 -13.34
C ASN A 150 -7.07 21.24 -12.81
N THR A 151 -7.03 20.81 -11.55
CA THR A 151 -8.16 20.10 -10.94
C THR A 151 -9.31 21.05 -10.65
N GLU A 152 -9.06 22.30 -10.22
CA GLU A 152 -10.11 23.30 -10.03
C GLU A 152 -10.83 23.64 -11.34
N LYS A 153 -10.12 23.71 -12.48
CA LYS A 153 -10.75 23.85 -13.79
C LYS A 153 -11.70 22.70 -14.09
N LEU A 154 -11.24 21.47 -13.85
CA LEU A 154 -12.05 20.27 -14.06
C LEU A 154 -13.28 20.25 -13.15
N ILE A 155 -13.15 20.60 -11.86
CA ILE A 155 -14.26 20.73 -10.92
C ILE A 155 -15.26 21.79 -11.43
N GLN A 156 -14.77 22.93 -11.92
CA GLN A 156 -15.63 23.98 -12.47
C GLN A 156 -16.38 23.53 -13.73
N ASP A 157 -15.74 22.71 -14.58
CA ASP A 157 -16.40 22.14 -15.76
C ASP A 157 -17.54 21.20 -15.35
N TYR A 158 -17.37 20.38 -14.31
CA TYR A 158 -18.45 19.54 -13.77
C TYR A 158 -19.59 20.39 -13.20
N PHE A 159 -19.31 21.44 -12.43
CA PHE A 159 -20.35 22.31 -11.92
C PHE A 159 -21.14 23.00 -13.04
N SER A 160 -20.45 23.40 -14.12
CA SER A 160 -21.09 24.03 -15.28
C SER A 160 -22.07 23.08 -16.01
N ASN A 161 -21.89 21.78 -15.85
CA ASN A 161 -22.74 20.72 -16.42
C ASN A 161 -23.72 20.11 -15.39
N SER A 162 -23.85 20.67 -14.20
CA SER A 162 -24.69 20.18 -13.11
C SER A 162 -25.88 21.10 -12.83
N GLU A 163 -26.78 20.65 -11.95
CA GLU A 163 -27.92 21.43 -11.47
C GLU A 163 -27.53 22.68 -10.67
N ILE A 164 -26.28 22.83 -10.25
CA ILE A 164 -25.78 23.96 -9.44
C ILE A 164 -24.91 24.93 -10.23
N LYS A 165 -24.98 24.92 -11.57
CA LYS A 165 -24.13 25.73 -12.46
C LYS A 165 -24.12 27.23 -12.13
N ASP A 166 -25.26 27.79 -11.67
CA ASP A 166 -25.44 29.19 -11.37
C ASP A 166 -25.48 29.48 -9.86
N ASP A 167 -25.14 28.50 -9.00
CA ASP A 167 -25.21 28.60 -7.53
C ASP A 167 -23.80 28.51 -6.91
N ASN A 168 -23.15 29.64 -6.77
CA ASN A 168 -21.78 29.73 -6.24
C ASN A 168 -21.66 29.19 -4.79
N GLU A 169 -22.70 29.38 -3.95
CA GLU A 169 -22.65 28.90 -2.57
C GLU A 169 -22.73 27.39 -2.53
N ARG A 170 -23.59 26.76 -3.31
CA ARG A 170 -23.62 25.29 -3.45
C ARG A 170 -22.34 24.77 -4.09
N GLN A 171 -21.76 25.42 -5.09
CA GLN A 171 -20.47 25.04 -5.66
C GLN A 171 -19.36 25.04 -4.61
N LYS A 172 -19.30 26.09 -3.77
CA LYS A 172 -18.36 26.15 -2.64
C LYS A 172 -18.59 25.00 -1.65
N HIS A 173 -19.83 24.73 -1.30
CA HIS A 173 -20.21 23.64 -0.42
C HIS A 173 -19.76 22.25 -0.97
N PHE A 174 -19.96 22.00 -2.27
CA PHE A 174 -19.50 20.74 -2.88
C PHE A 174 -17.97 20.61 -2.93
N ARG A 175 -17.22 21.71 -3.06
CA ARG A 175 -15.75 21.70 -2.86
C ARG A 175 -15.37 21.32 -1.44
N GLU A 176 -16.11 21.77 -0.44
CA GLU A 176 -15.91 21.39 0.96
C GLU A 176 -16.22 19.90 1.19
N LEU A 177 -17.25 19.34 0.55
CA LEU A 177 -17.53 17.91 0.57
C LEU A 177 -16.38 17.09 -0.05
N GLY A 178 -15.85 17.54 -1.18
CA GLY A 178 -14.67 16.90 -1.79
C GLY A 178 -13.43 16.97 -0.90
N HIS A 179 -13.21 18.10 -0.22
CA HIS A 179 -12.15 18.22 0.78
C HIS A 179 -12.37 17.30 1.98
N PHE A 180 -13.60 17.19 2.45
CA PHE A 180 -13.98 16.26 3.51
C PHE A 180 -13.67 14.80 3.12
N LEU A 181 -14.00 14.40 1.89
CA LEU A 181 -13.67 13.07 1.39
C LEU A 181 -12.15 12.86 1.31
N SER A 182 -11.40 13.81 0.77
CA SER A 182 -9.93 13.78 0.68
C SER A 182 -9.26 13.57 2.05
N ILE A 183 -9.77 14.20 3.11
CA ILE A 183 -9.27 13.98 4.47
C ILE A 183 -9.72 12.63 5.02
N SER A 184 -10.96 12.22 4.75
CA SER A 184 -11.48 10.92 5.18
C SER A 184 -10.69 9.76 4.58
N ASP A 185 -10.30 9.86 3.31
CA ASP A 185 -9.43 8.90 2.62
C ASP A 185 -8.08 8.80 3.33
N ARG A 186 -7.42 9.92 3.55
CA ARG A 186 -6.11 10.00 4.20
C ARG A 186 -6.09 9.53 5.67
N ILE A 187 -7.20 9.61 6.39
CA ILE A 187 -7.36 9.14 7.77
C ILE A 187 -7.81 7.68 7.82
N GLY A 188 -8.59 7.24 6.83
CA GLY A 188 -9.39 6.01 6.85
C GLY A 188 -8.62 4.79 7.33
N GLY A 189 -7.67 4.35 6.55
CA GLY A 189 -6.92 3.15 6.85
C GLY A 189 -6.07 3.23 8.12
N TYR A 190 -5.54 4.42 8.44
CA TYR A 190 -4.74 4.63 9.65
C TYR A 190 -5.57 4.69 10.95
N SER A 191 -6.88 4.87 10.86
CA SER A 191 -7.77 4.87 12.03
C SER A 191 -8.35 3.49 12.38
N LEU A 192 -8.36 2.56 11.41
CA LEU A 192 -9.01 1.25 11.53
C LEU A 192 -8.10 0.11 12.01
N GLY A 193 -6.84 0.39 12.32
CA GLY A 193 -5.89 -0.61 12.78
C GLY A 193 -4.79 -0.06 13.65
N ASP A 194 -3.97 -0.98 14.17
CA ASP A 194 -2.76 -0.69 14.92
C ASP A 194 -1.59 -0.28 14.01
N PHE A 195 -0.43 -0.03 14.62
CA PHE A 195 0.77 0.39 13.91
C PHE A 195 1.29 -0.67 12.93
N GLN A 196 1.06 -1.95 13.19
CA GLN A 196 1.46 -3.02 12.26
C GLN A 196 0.67 -2.93 10.94
N LYS A 197 -0.66 -2.72 11.04
CA LYS A 197 -1.50 -2.48 9.86
C LYS A 197 -1.09 -1.19 9.14
N ALA A 198 -0.87 -0.11 9.87
CA ALA A 198 -0.46 1.17 9.29
C ALA A 198 0.87 1.06 8.51
N MET A 199 1.84 0.30 9.04
CA MET A 199 3.11 0.04 8.37
C MET A 199 2.92 -0.80 7.11
N GLU A 200 2.05 -1.81 7.14
CA GLU A 200 1.76 -2.62 5.96
C GLU A 200 1.09 -1.79 4.85
N MET A 201 0.16 -0.92 5.21
CA MET A 201 -0.44 0.04 4.26
C MET A 201 0.61 0.99 3.65
N ALA A 202 1.55 1.49 4.46
CA ALA A 202 2.64 2.33 3.95
C ALA A 202 3.54 1.57 2.96
N LYS A 203 3.79 0.27 3.19
CA LYS A 203 4.51 -0.61 2.24
C LYS A 203 3.72 -0.83 0.96
N MET A 204 2.41 -1.09 1.06
CA MET A 204 1.52 -1.26 -0.11
C MET A 204 1.48 0.02 -0.95
N ASN A 205 1.37 1.19 -0.31
CA ASN A 205 1.42 2.48 -1.01
C ASN A 205 2.80 2.73 -1.65
N ALA A 206 3.89 2.41 -0.96
CA ALA A 206 5.24 2.50 -1.52
C ALA A 206 5.41 1.59 -2.74
N HIS A 207 4.89 0.37 -2.69
CA HIS A 207 4.87 -0.57 -3.81
C HIS A 207 4.10 0.01 -5.01
N SER A 208 2.87 0.48 -4.79
CA SER A 208 2.03 1.09 -5.85
C SER A 208 2.67 2.35 -6.45
N SER A 209 3.44 3.09 -5.66
CA SER A 209 4.10 4.34 -6.08
C SER A 209 5.53 4.15 -6.57
N GLY A 210 6.05 2.92 -6.59
CA GLY A 210 7.45 2.62 -6.98
C GLY A 210 8.50 3.22 -6.03
N TRP A 211 8.19 3.44 -4.75
CA TRP A 211 9.14 4.04 -3.83
C TRP A 211 10.12 3.02 -3.28
N HIS A 212 11.38 3.43 -3.21
CA HIS A 212 12.38 2.65 -2.51
C HIS A 212 12.03 2.52 -1.01
N PRO A 213 12.20 1.34 -0.38
CA PRO A 213 11.86 1.11 1.04
C PRO A 213 12.47 2.13 2.03
N ALA A 214 13.64 2.68 1.72
CA ALA A 214 14.29 3.73 2.53
C ALA A 214 13.44 5.02 2.68
N PHE A 215 12.43 5.22 1.86
CA PHE A 215 11.60 6.42 1.91
C PHE A 215 10.26 6.23 2.61
N ILE A 216 9.87 4.99 2.95
CA ILE A 216 8.54 4.69 3.49
C ILE A 216 8.25 5.52 4.74
N VAL A 217 9.10 5.42 5.76
CA VAL A 217 8.90 6.10 7.04
C VAL A 217 8.95 7.62 6.87
N ARG A 218 9.98 8.12 6.16
CA ARG A 218 10.13 9.56 5.90
C ARG A 218 8.91 10.15 5.19
N ARG A 219 8.39 9.49 4.15
CA ARG A 219 7.24 9.97 3.39
C ARG A 219 5.95 9.88 4.19
N SER A 220 5.79 8.85 5.03
CA SER A 220 4.65 8.76 5.93
C SER A 220 4.62 9.89 6.96
N VAL A 221 5.77 10.25 7.54
CA VAL A 221 5.85 11.40 8.47
C VAL A 221 5.49 12.70 7.76
N VAL A 222 6.08 12.98 6.59
CA VAL A 222 5.77 14.18 5.79
C VAL A 222 4.27 14.24 5.43
N PHE A 223 3.68 13.12 5.07
CA PHE A 223 2.24 13.03 4.75
C PHE A 223 1.35 13.43 5.95
N PHE A 224 1.66 12.96 7.16
CA PHE A 224 0.91 13.34 8.36
C PHE A 224 1.16 14.80 8.76
N GLU A 225 2.41 15.27 8.67
CA GLU A 225 2.77 16.66 8.96
C GLU A 225 2.04 17.62 8.01
N ASP A 226 2.02 17.31 6.71
CA ASP A 226 1.31 18.11 5.70
C ASP A 226 -0.19 18.23 6.05
N MET A 227 -0.84 17.11 6.30
CA MET A 227 -2.26 17.06 6.62
C MET A 227 -2.59 17.83 7.91
N LEU A 228 -1.82 17.63 8.98
CA LEU A 228 -2.10 18.25 10.28
C LEU A 228 -1.76 19.75 10.32
N ASN A 229 -0.75 20.19 9.56
CA ASN A 229 -0.33 21.60 9.56
C ASN A 229 -1.09 22.45 8.54
N ASN A 230 -1.42 21.89 7.37
CA ASN A 230 -2.02 22.65 6.29
C ASN A 230 -3.54 22.53 6.22
N GLU A 231 -4.12 21.46 6.79
CA GLU A 231 -5.56 21.19 6.73
C GLU A 231 -6.17 20.86 8.12
N PRO A 232 -5.76 21.55 9.22
CA PRO A 232 -6.10 21.17 10.60
C PRO A 232 -7.60 21.16 10.88
N ASP A 233 -8.34 22.13 10.38
CA ASP A 233 -9.78 22.30 10.65
C ASP A 233 -10.60 21.15 10.07
N MET A 234 -10.27 20.73 8.83
CA MET A 234 -10.95 19.60 8.19
C MET A 234 -10.54 18.28 8.82
N CYS A 235 -9.26 18.11 9.17
CA CYS A 235 -8.79 16.95 9.93
C CYS A 235 -9.54 16.81 11.25
N GLN A 236 -9.65 17.89 12.01
CA GLN A 236 -10.38 17.91 13.28
C GLN A 236 -11.86 17.55 13.08
N ARG A 237 -12.49 18.10 12.03
CA ARG A 237 -13.89 17.82 11.69
C ARG A 237 -14.12 16.33 11.41
N VAL A 238 -13.27 15.70 10.60
CA VAL A 238 -13.34 14.26 10.30
C VAL A 238 -13.09 13.46 11.55
N LEU A 239 -12.01 13.73 12.30
CA LEU A 239 -11.65 13.01 13.52
C LEU A 239 -12.72 13.09 14.61
N ASN A 240 -13.41 14.24 14.77
CA ASN A 240 -14.47 14.40 15.75
C ASN A 240 -15.65 13.45 15.52
N GLY A 241 -15.90 13.05 14.27
CA GLY A 241 -16.93 12.07 13.92
C GLY A 241 -16.54 10.63 14.18
N LEU A 242 -15.24 10.34 14.39
CA LEU A 242 -14.78 8.99 14.64
C LEU A 242 -14.94 8.56 16.11
N PRO A 243 -15.22 7.28 16.39
CA PRO A 243 -15.15 6.70 17.72
C PRO A 243 -13.79 6.94 18.40
N LYS A 244 -13.78 7.07 19.72
CA LYS A 244 -12.56 7.36 20.51
C LYS A 244 -11.40 6.40 20.21
N HIS A 245 -11.67 5.10 20.02
CA HIS A 245 -10.63 4.12 19.74
C HIS A 245 -10.01 4.33 18.36
N MET A 246 -10.79 4.71 17.33
CA MET A 246 -10.27 4.99 16.00
C MET A 246 -9.40 6.25 15.98
N ARG A 247 -9.84 7.33 16.67
CA ARG A 247 -9.01 8.52 16.87
C ARG A 247 -7.69 8.20 17.55
N LYS A 248 -7.75 7.34 18.58
CA LYS A 248 -6.55 6.89 19.29
C LYS A 248 -5.62 6.11 18.36
N ASN A 249 -6.15 5.16 17.57
CA ASN A 249 -5.35 4.41 16.61
C ASN A 249 -4.63 5.36 15.64
N PHE A 250 -5.35 6.32 15.06
CA PHE A 250 -4.78 7.29 14.15
C PHE A 250 -3.60 8.06 14.76
N LEU A 251 -3.78 8.59 16.00
CA LEU A 251 -2.73 9.32 16.71
C LEU A 251 -1.56 8.41 17.12
N ASP A 252 -1.82 7.20 17.59
CA ASP A 252 -0.79 6.23 17.94
C ASP A 252 0.05 5.84 16.72
N ASN A 253 -0.58 5.72 15.54
CA ASN A 253 0.10 5.41 14.29
C ASN A 253 1.03 6.55 13.86
N ILE A 254 0.60 7.81 13.97
CA ILE A 254 1.48 8.97 13.73
C ILE A 254 2.69 8.94 14.66
N VAL A 255 2.46 8.74 15.96
CA VAL A 255 3.55 8.64 16.96
C VAL A 255 4.48 7.47 16.61
N GLY A 256 3.95 6.34 16.16
CA GLY A 256 4.74 5.19 15.70
C GLY A 256 5.68 5.55 14.56
N PHE A 257 5.19 6.20 13.51
CA PHE A 257 6.01 6.66 12.38
C PHE A 257 7.06 7.70 12.80
N MET A 258 6.69 8.65 13.68
CA MET A 258 7.64 9.63 14.20
C MET A 258 8.79 8.98 14.98
N LYS A 259 8.49 7.95 15.81
CA LYS A 259 9.52 7.18 16.53
C LYS A 259 10.46 6.45 15.57
N LEU A 260 9.90 5.75 14.57
CA LEU A 260 10.73 5.09 13.54
C LEU A 260 11.60 6.10 12.77
N ARG A 261 11.06 7.28 12.47
CA ARG A 261 11.83 8.33 11.79
C ARG A 261 12.99 8.83 12.66
N GLN A 262 12.77 8.96 13.95
CA GLN A 262 13.84 9.30 14.89
C GLN A 262 14.93 8.21 14.94
N GLU A 263 14.54 6.94 14.95
CA GLU A 263 15.46 5.81 14.87
C GLU A 263 16.27 5.83 13.55
N GLU A 264 15.63 6.06 12.42
CA GLU A 264 16.32 6.22 11.12
C GLU A 264 17.37 7.32 11.14
N ILE A 265 17.06 8.47 11.74
CA ILE A 265 18.02 9.59 11.88
C ILE A 265 19.21 9.19 12.76
N GLN A 266 18.97 8.48 13.86
CA GLN A 266 20.03 7.98 14.73
C GLN A 266 20.92 6.97 14.01
N ILE A 267 20.33 6.03 13.29
CA ILE A 267 21.04 5.05 12.46
C ILE A 267 21.89 5.77 11.41
N TYR A 268 21.30 6.71 10.68
CA TYR A 268 22.01 7.49 9.67
C TYR A 268 23.25 8.19 10.27
N ASN A 269 23.09 8.82 11.44
CA ASN A 269 24.18 9.48 12.13
C ASN A 269 25.32 8.52 12.51
N GLN A 270 24.98 7.31 13.01
CA GLN A 270 25.98 6.27 13.32
C GLN A 270 26.82 5.87 12.09
N PHE A 271 26.17 5.73 10.93
CA PHE A 271 26.90 5.36 9.71
C PHE A 271 27.69 6.51 9.11
N VAL A 272 27.15 7.71 9.07
CA VAL A 272 27.76 8.87 8.41
C VAL A 272 28.84 9.51 9.27
N TYR A 273 28.60 9.64 10.59
CA TYR A 273 29.51 10.34 11.48
C TYR A 273 30.42 9.41 12.29
N ASP A 274 29.91 8.27 12.75
CA ASP A 274 30.68 7.32 13.53
C ASP A 274 31.41 6.27 12.67
N GLY A 275 31.10 6.24 11.36
CA GLY A 275 31.79 5.39 10.40
C GLY A 275 31.61 3.88 10.64
N GLN A 276 30.49 3.46 11.21
CA GLN A 276 30.24 2.04 11.47
C GLN A 276 30.04 1.27 10.16
N PRO A 277 30.86 0.24 9.85
CA PRO A 277 30.71 -0.52 8.61
C PRO A 277 29.56 -1.52 8.69
N LEU A 278 28.95 -1.80 7.54
CA LEU A 278 28.12 -2.98 7.34
C LEU A 278 29.01 -4.14 6.89
N VAL A 279 28.87 -5.28 7.53
CA VAL A 279 29.73 -6.45 7.29
C VAL A 279 28.86 -7.63 6.84
N PRO A 280 28.89 -8.00 5.55
CA PRO A 280 28.25 -9.21 5.07
C PRO A 280 29.07 -10.43 5.49
N CYS A 281 28.43 -11.42 6.10
CA CYS A 281 29.06 -12.60 6.66
C CYS A 281 28.40 -13.87 6.16
N ILE A 282 29.22 -14.90 5.83
CA ILE A 282 28.76 -16.23 5.53
C ILE A 282 28.42 -16.96 6.83
N GLN A 283 27.20 -17.49 6.94
CA GLN A 283 26.81 -18.33 8.07
C GLN A 283 27.27 -19.77 7.81
N LYS A 284 28.15 -20.28 8.68
CA LYS A 284 28.75 -21.63 8.55
C LYS A 284 28.33 -22.60 9.65
N SER A 285 27.78 -22.10 10.75
CA SER A 285 27.41 -22.95 11.91
C SER A 285 25.89 -23.07 12.03
N THR A 286 25.45 -24.07 12.75
CA THR A 286 24.08 -24.23 13.19
C THR A 286 23.63 -22.96 13.94
N LEU A 287 22.43 -22.47 13.62
CA LEU A 287 21.86 -21.28 14.27
C LEU A 287 21.35 -21.63 15.66
N SER A 288 21.57 -20.76 16.63
CA SER A 288 20.83 -20.78 17.89
C SER A 288 19.39 -20.36 17.68
N ASP A 289 18.49 -20.77 18.57
CA ASP A 289 17.09 -20.36 18.52
C ASP A 289 16.93 -18.85 18.63
N ASP A 290 17.75 -18.16 19.44
CA ASP A 290 17.77 -16.70 19.54
C ASP A 290 18.10 -16.02 18.19
N THR A 291 19.10 -16.56 17.49
CA THR A 291 19.46 -16.05 16.16
C THR A 291 18.35 -16.31 15.13
N LEU A 292 17.69 -17.46 15.22
CA LEU A 292 16.56 -17.79 14.36
C LEU A 292 15.38 -16.84 14.58
N ASP A 293 15.06 -16.50 15.82
CA ASP A 293 14.01 -15.55 16.18
C ASP A 293 14.37 -14.12 15.71
N GLU A 294 15.65 -13.71 15.80
CA GLU A 294 16.11 -12.43 15.24
C GLU A 294 15.93 -12.38 13.72
N LEU A 295 16.33 -13.44 12.99
CA LEU A 295 16.13 -13.51 11.54
C LEU A 295 14.65 -13.51 11.17
N LEU A 296 13.82 -14.25 11.90
CA LEU A 296 12.38 -14.29 11.68
C LEU A 296 11.72 -12.90 11.93
N SER A 297 12.21 -12.16 12.92
CA SER A 297 11.76 -10.79 13.16
C SER A 297 12.05 -9.87 11.96
N ILE A 298 13.26 -9.95 11.41
CA ILE A 298 13.65 -9.18 10.21
C ILE A 298 12.85 -9.64 8.99
N TYR A 299 12.64 -10.95 8.84
CA TYR A 299 11.87 -11.51 7.73
C TYR A 299 10.43 -11.02 7.68
N ARG A 300 9.80 -10.85 8.83
CA ARG A 300 8.44 -10.31 8.95
C ARG A 300 8.32 -8.82 8.56
N GLU A 301 9.45 -8.13 8.42
CA GLU A 301 9.46 -6.76 7.89
C GLU A 301 9.34 -6.69 6.36
N LEU A 302 9.50 -7.81 5.64
CA LEU A 302 9.24 -7.88 4.20
C LEU A 302 7.73 -7.66 3.90
N PRO A 303 7.38 -7.18 2.69
CA PRO A 303 6.00 -7.21 2.20
C PRO A 303 5.42 -8.64 2.24
N LYS A 304 4.16 -8.77 2.65
CA LYS A 304 3.51 -10.08 2.83
C LYS A 304 3.63 -11.05 1.63
N PRO A 305 3.46 -10.60 0.37
CA PRO A 305 3.60 -11.51 -0.77
C PRO A 305 5.00 -12.10 -0.95
N LEU A 306 6.01 -11.52 -0.31
CA LEU A 306 7.39 -11.99 -0.36
C LEU A 306 7.75 -12.90 0.81
N GLN A 307 6.80 -13.18 1.71
CA GLN A 307 7.01 -14.01 2.88
C GLN A 307 6.47 -15.42 2.64
N PHE A 308 7.28 -16.42 2.93
CA PHE A 308 6.83 -17.79 3.12
C PHE A 308 6.23 -17.96 4.52
N THR A 309 5.59 -19.10 4.78
CA THR A 309 5.08 -19.37 6.12
C THR A 309 6.23 -19.45 7.12
N ARG A 310 5.92 -19.31 8.43
CA ARG A 310 6.93 -19.43 9.48
C ARG A 310 7.64 -20.79 9.45
N ASP A 311 6.90 -21.83 9.19
CA ASP A 311 7.42 -23.19 9.22
C ASP A 311 8.30 -23.46 7.99
N ASP A 312 7.90 -23.03 6.81
CA ASP A 312 8.73 -23.08 5.59
C ASP A 312 10.02 -22.28 5.76
N PHE A 313 9.95 -21.10 6.39
CA PHE A 313 11.15 -20.31 6.68
C PHE A 313 12.13 -21.03 7.60
N ILE A 314 11.64 -21.63 8.69
CA ILE A 314 12.48 -22.38 9.64
C ILE A 314 13.07 -23.62 8.98
N GLU A 315 12.25 -24.36 8.23
CA GLU A 315 12.70 -25.56 7.52
C GLU A 315 13.79 -25.21 6.50
N SER A 316 13.56 -24.18 5.69
CA SER A 316 14.54 -23.74 4.69
C SER A 316 15.86 -23.27 5.30
N ILE A 317 15.87 -22.59 6.45
CA ILE A 317 17.10 -22.17 7.13
C ILE A 317 17.90 -23.36 7.68
N ARG A 318 17.20 -24.40 8.11
CA ARG A 318 17.85 -25.63 8.66
C ARG A 318 18.32 -26.58 7.58
N ASP A 319 17.93 -26.39 6.35
CA ASP A 319 18.37 -27.23 5.24
C ASP A 319 19.87 -27.01 4.95
N PRO A 320 20.68 -28.06 4.90
CA PRO A 320 22.12 -27.97 4.68
C PRO A 320 22.53 -27.45 3.29
N GLU A 321 21.64 -27.48 2.31
CA GLU A 321 21.89 -26.92 0.98
C GLU A 321 21.56 -25.43 0.89
N THR A 322 20.90 -24.87 1.91
CA THR A 322 20.61 -23.44 1.96
C THR A 322 21.89 -22.63 2.13
N ILE A 323 22.03 -21.61 1.28
CA ILE A 323 23.05 -20.59 1.40
C ILE A 323 22.46 -19.47 2.24
N LEU A 324 23.11 -19.12 3.36
CA LEU A 324 22.67 -18.06 4.26
C LEU A 324 23.80 -17.08 4.51
N ASN A 325 23.57 -15.81 4.19
CA ASN A 325 24.46 -14.71 4.48
C ASN A 325 23.78 -13.72 5.40
N MET A 326 24.47 -13.22 6.39
CA MET A 326 23.98 -12.23 7.35
C MET A 326 24.67 -10.89 7.10
N LEU A 327 23.92 -9.80 7.30
CA LEU A 327 24.46 -8.45 7.34
C LEU A 327 24.54 -8.00 8.79
N ARG A 328 25.73 -7.60 9.23
CA ARG A 328 26.02 -7.22 10.62
C ARG A 328 26.59 -5.81 10.71
N ILE A 329 26.48 -5.19 11.88
CA ILE A 329 27.04 -3.86 12.15
C ILE A 329 28.40 -4.00 12.82
N GLY A 330 29.37 -3.25 12.33
CA GLY A 330 30.70 -3.09 12.93
C GLY A 330 31.66 -4.24 12.62
N ASN A 331 31.27 -5.49 12.88
CA ASN A 331 32.11 -6.67 12.66
C ASN A 331 31.28 -7.96 12.51
N SER A 332 31.95 -9.08 12.25
CA SER A 332 31.30 -10.38 12.02
C SER A 332 30.55 -10.96 13.24
N SER A 333 30.74 -10.41 14.43
CA SER A 333 29.99 -10.77 15.66
C SER A 333 28.98 -9.69 16.05
N GLY A 334 28.86 -8.63 15.28
CA GLY A 334 27.95 -7.52 15.52
C GLY A 334 26.46 -7.93 15.35
N ARG A 335 25.56 -7.04 15.75
CA ARG A 335 24.11 -7.22 15.64
C ARG A 335 23.71 -7.49 14.20
N ILE A 336 22.80 -8.42 13.98
CA ILE A 336 22.24 -8.74 12.66
C ILE A 336 21.21 -7.66 12.29
N ILE A 337 21.30 -7.15 11.07
CA ILE A 337 20.36 -6.16 10.54
C ILE A 337 19.77 -6.55 9.19
N GLY A 338 20.17 -7.71 8.68
CA GLY A 338 19.64 -8.23 7.43
C GLY A 338 20.25 -9.58 7.09
N PHE A 339 19.67 -10.21 6.09
CA PHE A 339 20.20 -11.47 5.55
C PHE A 339 19.73 -11.69 4.11
N ALA A 340 20.47 -12.56 3.42
CA ALA A 340 20.10 -13.15 2.16
C ALA A 340 20.15 -14.69 2.33
N LYS A 341 19.07 -15.38 1.93
CA LYS A 341 19.05 -16.84 1.91
C LYS A 341 18.49 -17.36 0.60
N GLY A 342 18.84 -18.60 0.29
CA GLY A 342 18.36 -19.27 -0.91
C GLY A 342 18.96 -20.65 -1.05
N GLY A 343 18.47 -21.41 -2.02
CA GLY A 343 18.91 -22.79 -2.24
C GLY A 343 18.60 -23.27 -3.66
N PRO A 344 18.82 -24.57 -3.95
CA PRO A 344 18.47 -25.14 -5.25
C PRO A 344 17.03 -24.83 -5.65
N LEU A 345 16.82 -24.40 -6.90
CA LEU A 345 15.49 -24.03 -7.41
C LEU A 345 14.47 -25.16 -7.24
N GLU A 346 14.93 -26.39 -7.29
CA GLU A 346 14.12 -27.59 -7.15
C GLU A 346 13.41 -27.73 -5.79
N LYS A 347 13.91 -27.07 -4.75
CA LYS A 347 13.34 -27.08 -3.39
C LYS A 347 12.20 -26.08 -3.20
N TYR A 348 12.02 -25.16 -4.13
CA TYR A 348 10.99 -24.13 -4.04
C TYR A 348 9.77 -24.52 -4.86
N ASN A 349 8.62 -24.56 -4.21
CA ASN A 349 7.34 -24.71 -4.89
C ASN A 349 6.65 -23.35 -4.96
N PHE A 350 6.66 -22.77 -6.14
CA PHE A 350 5.94 -21.50 -6.37
C PHE A 350 4.55 -21.85 -6.88
N ASP A 351 3.55 -21.24 -6.27
CA ASP A 351 2.17 -21.28 -6.78
C ASP A 351 2.04 -20.24 -7.91
N LEU A 352 2.68 -20.52 -9.04
CA LEU A 352 2.78 -19.61 -10.18
C LEU A 352 2.16 -20.24 -11.43
N ASP A 353 1.53 -19.39 -12.24
CA ASP A 353 0.98 -19.78 -13.56
C ASP A 353 2.05 -20.14 -14.60
N PHE A 354 3.29 -20.32 -14.20
CA PHE A 354 4.38 -20.73 -15.08
C PHE A 354 5.42 -21.60 -14.37
N GLU A 355 6.09 -22.46 -15.13
CA GLU A 355 7.22 -23.26 -14.65
C GLU A 355 8.54 -22.68 -15.17
N ASP A 356 9.53 -22.51 -14.29
CA ASP A 356 10.85 -22.08 -14.72
C ASP A 356 11.53 -23.18 -15.55
N ARG A 357 11.93 -22.85 -16.77
CA ARG A 357 12.58 -23.78 -17.72
C ARG A 357 13.87 -24.45 -17.20
N ASN A 358 14.45 -23.93 -16.11
CA ASN A 358 15.63 -24.47 -15.47
C ASN A 358 15.30 -25.44 -14.33
N ARG A 359 14.04 -25.54 -13.93
CA ARG A 359 13.61 -26.50 -12.91
C ARG A 359 13.95 -27.93 -13.38
N GLY A 360 14.46 -28.74 -12.49
CA GLY A 360 14.91 -30.12 -12.76
C GLY A 360 16.29 -30.23 -13.40
N LYS A 361 16.97 -29.10 -13.69
CA LYS A 361 18.34 -29.13 -14.27
C LYS A 361 19.45 -29.06 -13.23
N ASN A 362 19.13 -28.81 -11.96
CA ASN A 362 20.06 -28.69 -10.85
C ASN A 362 21.23 -27.71 -11.12
N ASN A 363 20.95 -26.66 -11.88
CA ASN A 363 21.94 -25.65 -12.31
C ASN A 363 21.58 -24.22 -11.87
N THR A 364 20.50 -24.06 -11.11
CA THR A 364 19.93 -22.77 -10.75
C THR A 364 19.66 -22.72 -9.25
N VAL A 365 20.01 -21.61 -8.64
CA VAL A 365 19.66 -21.30 -7.25
C VAL A 365 18.56 -20.24 -7.25
N PHE A 366 17.58 -20.39 -6.37
CA PHE A 366 16.64 -19.35 -6.06
C PHE A 366 17.15 -18.55 -4.86
N LEU A 367 17.31 -17.24 -5.06
CA LEU A 367 17.55 -16.27 -3.98
C LEU A 367 16.20 -15.74 -3.53
N GLU A 368 15.84 -16.00 -2.28
CA GLU A 368 14.68 -15.37 -1.66
C GLU A 368 14.86 -13.85 -1.56
N PRO A 369 13.78 -13.06 -1.42
CA PRO A 369 13.91 -11.62 -1.24
C PRO A 369 14.84 -11.28 -0.08
N VAL A 370 15.81 -10.41 -0.34
CA VAL A 370 16.78 -9.97 0.67
C VAL A 370 16.04 -9.17 1.74
N ALA A 371 16.17 -9.58 2.99
CA ALA A 371 15.54 -8.95 4.13
C ALA A 371 16.54 -8.01 4.84
N ILE A 372 16.14 -6.76 5.03
CA ILE A 372 16.90 -5.76 5.77
C ILE A 372 15.95 -5.06 6.73
N LYS A 373 16.38 -4.93 7.98
CA LYS A 373 15.62 -4.27 9.04
C LYS A 373 15.31 -2.82 8.67
N ASN A 374 14.11 -2.37 9.03
CA ASN A 374 13.70 -0.98 8.85
C ASN A 374 14.74 0.00 9.46
N GLY A 375 14.96 1.13 8.78
CA GLY A 375 15.98 2.10 9.16
C GLY A 375 17.38 1.84 8.56
N TYR A 376 17.67 0.62 8.06
CA TYR A 376 18.98 0.28 7.47
C TYR A 376 18.95 0.19 5.94
N TRP A 377 17.84 0.53 5.31
CA TRP A 377 17.74 0.67 3.87
C TRP A 377 18.50 1.90 3.38
N GLY A 378 19.10 1.81 2.18
CA GLY A 378 19.84 2.93 1.58
C GLY A 378 21.35 2.94 1.88
N PHE A 379 21.87 2.03 2.73
CA PHE A 379 23.29 1.90 3.04
C PHE A 379 24.00 0.80 2.24
N HIS A 380 23.46 0.43 1.09
CA HIS A 380 24.01 -0.59 0.16
C HIS A 380 24.08 -2.02 0.71
N GLY A 381 23.61 -2.30 1.92
CA GLY A 381 23.69 -3.63 2.54
C GLY A 381 23.03 -4.74 1.73
N GLY A 382 21.91 -4.47 1.06
CA GLY A 382 21.25 -5.43 0.16
C GLY A 382 22.08 -5.77 -1.08
N ARG A 383 22.85 -4.82 -1.60
CA ARG A 383 23.80 -5.05 -2.70
C ARG A 383 24.93 -5.97 -2.25
N GLU A 384 25.52 -5.66 -1.11
CA GLU A 384 26.62 -6.47 -0.54
C GLU A 384 26.18 -7.89 -0.24
N LEU A 385 25.02 -8.09 0.38
CA LEU A 385 24.45 -9.42 0.63
C LEU A 385 24.25 -10.21 -0.68
N ARG A 386 23.68 -9.57 -1.69
CA ARG A 386 23.44 -10.20 -2.99
C ARG A 386 24.76 -10.61 -3.68
N GLN A 387 25.74 -9.73 -3.66
CA GLN A 387 27.04 -10.01 -4.26
C GLN A 387 27.73 -11.20 -3.56
N LEU A 388 27.75 -11.20 -2.22
CA LEU A 388 28.30 -12.32 -1.46
C LEU A 388 27.55 -13.63 -1.74
N PHE A 389 26.23 -13.58 -1.87
CA PHE A 389 25.41 -14.74 -2.22
C PHE A 389 25.77 -15.27 -3.62
N MET A 390 25.88 -14.40 -4.63
CA MET A 390 26.25 -14.78 -5.99
C MET A 390 27.61 -15.46 -6.05
N MET A 391 28.62 -14.92 -5.35
CA MET A 391 29.95 -15.51 -5.28
C MET A 391 29.92 -16.95 -4.69
N GLN A 392 29.07 -17.20 -3.69
CA GLN A 392 28.92 -18.54 -3.13
C GLN A 392 28.20 -19.48 -4.10
N VAL A 393 27.18 -19.01 -4.80
CA VAL A 393 26.42 -19.78 -5.81
C VAL A 393 27.36 -20.20 -6.94
N GLU A 394 28.19 -19.28 -7.46
CA GLU A 394 29.22 -19.58 -8.46
C GLU A 394 30.23 -20.61 -7.94
N SER A 395 30.72 -20.46 -6.71
CA SER A 395 31.69 -21.37 -6.12
C SER A 395 31.17 -22.80 -5.93
N LYS A 396 29.84 -22.95 -5.86
CA LYS A 396 29.15 -24.27 -5.82
C LYS A 396 28.86 -24.83 -7.22
N GLY A 397 29.21 -24.11 -8.30
CA GLY A 397 29.08 -24.57 -9.69
C GLY A 397 27.71 -24.34 -10.33
N TYR A 398 26.83 -23.58 -9.69
CA TYR A 398 25.57 -23.17 -10.33
C TYR A 398 25.83 -22.16 -11.45
N LYS A 399 24.97 -22.18 -12.46
CA LYS A 399 25.09 -21.31 -13.65
C LYS A 399 24.12 -20.14 -13.65
N PHE A 400 23.08 -20.24 -12.84
CA PHE A 400 22.02 -19.25 -12.80
C PHE A 400 21.54 -18.98 -11.38
N MET A 401 21.14 -17.74 -11.15
CA MET A 401 20.40 -17.32 -9.97
C MET A 401 19.06 -16.73 -10.40
N THR A 402 17.98 -17.10 -9.74
CA THR A 402 16.65 -16.50 -9.95
C THR A 402 16.13 -15.87 -8.66
N SER A 403 15.27 -14.87 -8.78
CA SER A 403 14.64 -14.20 -7.63
C SER A 403 13.42 -13.40 -8.07
N PHE A 404 12.66 -12.91 -7.10
CA PHE A 404 11.64 -11.88 -7.29
C PHE A 404 12.20 -10.51 -6.89
N ALA A 405 11.85 -9.48 -7.66
CA ALA A 405 12.12 -8.10 -7.30
C ALA A 405 11.09 -7.17 -7.96
N MET A 406 11.01 -5.93 -7.45
CA MET A 406 10.22 -4.90 -8.11
C MET A 406 10.72 -4.67 -9.54
N ARG A 407 9.78 -4.44 -10.46
CA ARG A 407 10.05 -4.23 -11.89
C ARG A 407 11.13 -3.19 -12.13
N ASP A 408 11.03 -2.03 -11.50
CA ASP A 408 11.98 -0.93 -11.66
C ASP A 408 13.39 -1.31 -11.19
N VAL A 409 13.50 -2.09 -10.11
CA VAL A 409 14.78 -2.61 -9.64
C VAL A 409 15.41 -3.58 -10.64
N ILE A 410 14.58 -4.38 -11.33
CA ILE A 410 15.08 -5.30 -12.37
C ILE A 410 15.51 -4.51 -13.62
N ASP A 411 14.74 -3.49 -14.01
CA ASP A 411 15.08 -2.64 -15.15
C ASP A 411 16.41 -1.91 -14.91
N GLU A 412 16.63 -1.30 -13.73
CA GLU A 412 17.90 -0.69 -13.33
C GLU A 412 19.06 -1.70 -13.39
N ARG A 413 18.83 -2.93 -12.89
CA ARG A 413 19.85 -3.98 -12.94
C ARG A 413 20.20 -4.38 -14.37
N LYS A 414 19.22 -4.49 -15.27
CA LYS A 414 19.44 -4.81 -16.69
C LYS A 414 20.24 -3.74 -17.42
N GLU A 415 20.05 -2.47 -17.07
CA GLU A 415 20.85 -1.37 -17.65
C GLU A 415 22.33 -1.51 -17.27
N ASN A 416 22.60 -2.01 -16.07
CA ASN A 416 23.97 -2.14 -15.53
C ASN A 416 24.61 -3.52 -15.77
N ASP A 417 23.82 -4.56 -16.06
CA ASP A 417 24.28 -5.95 -16.21
C ASP A 417 23.45 -6.70 -17.27
N LYS A 418 24.09 -6.99 -18.41
CA LYS A 418 23.48 -7.72 -19.52
C LYS A 418 23.10 -9.17 -19.19
N ASN A 419 23.62 -9.72 -18.09
CA ASN A 419 23.32 -11.07 -17.62
C ASN A 419 21.97 -11.16 -16.91
N VAL A 420 21.31 -10.02 -16.63
CA VAL A 420 20.01 -9.95 -15.97
C VAL A 420 18.90 -9.96 -17.03
N VAL A 421 17.95 -10.89 -16.90
CA VAL A 421 16.80 -10.99 -17.81
C VAL A 421 15.50 -11.20 -17.03
N PHE A 422 14.42 -10.60 -17.51
CA PHE A 422 13.08 -10.96 -17.04
C PHE A 422 12.75 -12.38 -17.50
N VAL A 423 12.22 -13.19 -16.60
CA VAL A 423 11.66 -14.52 -16.92
C VAL A 423 10.14 -14.42 -17.02
N LYS A 424 9.51 -13.75 -16.04
CA LYS A 424 8.07 -13.51 -16.02
C LYS A 424 7.79 -12.13 -15.43
N LYS A 425 6.94 -11.36 -16.12
CA LYS A 425 6.35 -10.12 -15.59
C LYS A 425 4.95 -10.41 -15.08
N PHE A 426 4.65 -9.97 -13.87
CA PHE A 426 3.34 -10.10 -13.24
C PHE A 426 2.63 -8.75 -13.24
N ASN A 427 1.47 -8.70 -13.86
CA ASN A 427 0.62 -7.52 -13.88
C ASN A 427 -0.67 -7.84 -13.11
N PRO A 428 -1.09 -6.95 -12.23
CA PRO A 428 -0.58 -5.60 -11.92
C PRO A 428 0.50 -5.53 -10.82
N GLU A 429 0.90 -6.65 -10.22
CA GLU A 429 1.64 -6.72 -8.95
C GLU A 429 3.07 -6.18 -9.00
N ARG A 430 3.74 -6.23 -10.17
CA ARG A 430 5.11 -5.71 -10.38
C ARG A 430 6.23 -6.37 -9.54
N TRP A 431 5.97 -7.45 -8.81
CA TRP A 431 6.98 -8.35 -8.27
C TRP A 431 7.32 -9.36 -9.35
N ASP A 432 8.30 -9.02 -10.20
CA ASP A 432 8.62 -9.80 -11.37
C ASP A 432 9.69 -10.84 -11.07
N TYR A 433 9.59 -11.98 -11.74
CA TYR A 433 10.57 -13.04 -11.65
C TYR A 433 11.67 -12.82 -12.69
N PHE A 434 12.92 -12.79 -12.23
CA PHE A 434 14.08 -12.53 -13.07
C PHE A 434 15.16 -13.58 -12.86
N ARG A 435 16.08 -13.63 -13.81
CA ARG A 435 17.24 -14.52 -13.79
C ARG A 435 18.51 -13.74 -14.04
N VAL A 436 19.59 -14.16 -13.37
CA VAL A 436 20.95 -13.72 -13.60
C VAL A 436 21.75 -14.91 -14.10
N THR A 437 22.52 -14.76 -15.18
CA THR A 437 23.55 -15.69 -15.59
C THR A 437 24.82 -15.36 -14.80
N LEU A 438 25.37 -16.34 -14.10
CA LEU A 438 26.54 -16.22 -13.24
C LEU A 438 27.82 -16.39 -14.04
#